data_c655937f08a86d092ee67e365a3ec63c
#
_entry.id   c655937f08a86d092ee67e365a3ec63c
#
_cell.length_a   1.000
_cell.length_b   1.000
_cell.length_c   1.000
_cell.angle_alpha   90.00
_cell.angle_beta   90.00
_cell.angle_gamma   90.00
#
_symmetry.space_group_name_H-M   'P 1'
#
loop_
_entity.id
_entity.type
_entity.pdbx_description
1 polymer ?
#
loop_
_entity_poly.entity_id
_entity_poly.type
_entity_poly.pdbx_seq_one_letter_code
_entity_poly.pdbx_strand_id
1 'polypeptide(L)'
;MTPSTLDDAPAPIDHPALTRSVNAAPMPGSLRAMLAEDAREPFDSPDHIFELMWGGLRSMAYVHDGIVQIRARNGRDLTPYFPELIAIPDSVGATDAILDGEIIAVDAQGQPAFDLLRPRLEAMADAGRGIRGAFSDLPVEFKIKRIVGQIMFQTFDVLWLDGRSLVDRPLWQRKNRLHDVVKPGPEFAAVDFVDDEGVAFFDAVLERKLEGVLAKKKASLYTPGQQSKNWLQIRALHSGDFVIGGYTIGGARRRGEPFSQLLLGGYVDGRFEYVGAVSGGLSDREAKSLIARLEPLHTDESPFHDTPLIPRLIYWTRPESVCHVRFSEWSRDGHLRFPIFSALRPDLAASDCRVDA
;
A
#
# COMPACT_ATOMS: atom_id res chain seq x y z
N MET A 1 10.09 -52.65 -20.03
CA MET A 1 10.53 -51.28 -19.65
C MET A 1 9.67 -50.87 -18.50
N THR A 2 10.17 -51.00 -17.30
CA THR A 2 9.53 -50.67 -16.03
C THR A 2 9.76 -49.16 -15.73
N PRO A 3 8.78 -48.39 -15.22
CA PRO A 3 9.00 -46.99 -14.87
C PRO A 3 9.77 -46.90 -13.53
N SER A 4 10.79 -46.06 -13.54
CA SER A 4 11.62 -45.70 -12.40
C SER A 4 10.79 -44.92 -11.37
N THR A 5 10.76 -45.37 -10.17
CA THR A 5 10.22 -44.69 -8.96
C THR A 5 11.15 -43.56 -8.56
N LEU A 6 10.67 -42.32 -8.65
CA LEU A 6 11.27 -41.17 -7.96
C LEU A 6 10.72 -41.14 -6.53
N ASP A 7 11.45 -41.79 -5.64
CA ASP A 7 11.26 -41.72 -4.18
C ASP A 7 12.56 -41.13 -3.61
N ASP A 8 12.66 -39.81 -3.54
CA ASP A 8 13.63 -39.09 -2.71
C ASP A 8 13.04 -37.72 -2.34
N ALA A 9 11.99 -37.75 -1.52
CA ALA A 9 11.60 -36.58 -0.75
C ALA A 9 12.51 -36.51 0.50
N PRO A 10 13.17 -35.38 0.78
CA PRO A 10 13.94 -35.24 2.00
C PRO A 10 13.00 -35.37 3.22
N ALA A 11 13.45 -36.12 4.21
CA ALA A 11 12.74 -36.39 5.45
C ALA A 11 12.32 -35.06 6.12
N PRO A 12 11.13 -35.00 6.76
CA PRO A 12 10.70 -33.79 7.48
C PRO A 12 11.70 -33.50 8.60
N ILE A 13 12.27 -32.29 8.56
CA ILE A 13 13.15 -31.79 9.61
C ILE A 13 12.28 -31.57 10.84
N ASP A 14 12.53 -32.34 11.89
CA ASP A 14 11.86 -32.21 13.18
C ASP A 14 12.20 -30.83 13.78
N HIS A 15 11.24 -29.89 13.68
CA HIS A 15 11.38 -28.53 14.22
C HIS A 15 10.93 -28.57 15.68
N PRO A 16 11.85 -28.30 16.67
CA PRO A 16 11.43 -28.17 18.05
C PRO A 16 10.37 -27.06 18.17
N ALA A 17 9.24 -27.42 18.77
CA ALA A 17 8.18 -26.45 19.13
C ALA A 17 8.85 -25.27 19.83
N LEU A 18 8.54 -24.04 19.34
CA LEU A 18 9.03 -22.79 19.92
C LEU A 18 8.41 -22.62 21.30
N THR A 19 8.99 -23.28 22.32
CA THR A 19 8.64 -23.01 23.72
C THR A 19 9.00 -21.55 24.03
N ARG A 20 8.07 -20.81 24.58
CA ARG A 20 8.26 -19.43 25.06
C ARG A 20 9.53 -19.37 25.92
N SER A 21 10.55 -18.68 25.45
CA SER A 21 11.81 -18.52 26.19
C SER A 21 11.54 -17.66 27.42
N VAL A 22 12.04 -18.07 28.59
CA VAL A 22 11.93 -17.33 29.86
C VAL A 22 12.53 -15.91 29.79
N ASN A 23 13.28 -15.58 28.72
CA ASN A 23 13.89 -14.29 28.43
C ASN A 23 13.33 -13.65 27.13
N ALA A 24 12.05 -13.87 26.81
CA ALA A 24 11.42 -13.25 25.64
C ALA A 24 11.37 -11.72 25.82
N ALA A 25 11.89 -10.97 24.84
CA ALA A 25 11.71 -9.52 24.82
C ALA A 25 10.23 -9.16 24.59
N PRO A 26 9.73 -8.01 25.05
CA PRO A 26 8.39 -7.56 24.72
C PRO A 26 8.29 -7.21 23.23
N MET A 27 7.16 -7.52 22.63
CA MET A 27 6.88 -7.15 21.23
C MET A 27 6.93 -5.63 21.08
N PRO A 28 7.66 -5.09 20.08
CA PRO A 28 7.72 -3.64 19.85
C PRO A 28 6.34 -3.08 19.53
N GLY A 29 5.97 -1.98 20.18
CA GLY A 29 4.66 -1.33 20.00
C GLY A 29 4.47 -0.72 18.60
N SER A 30 5.56 -0.45 17.85
CA SER A 30 5.50 0.00 16.47
C SER A 30 6.80 -0.30 15.74
N LEU A 31 6.69 -0.68 14.47
CA LEU A 31 7.79 -0.74 13.51
C LEU A 31 7.41 0.09 12.28
N ARG A 32 8.41 0.71 11.66
CA ARG A 32 8.21 1.39 10.37
C ARG A 32 8.50 0.44 9.22
N ALA A 33 7.72 0.53 8.16
CA ALA A 33 7.93 -0.28 6.96
C ALA A 33 9.27 0.05 6.29
N MET A 34 10.03 -0.97 5.90
CA MET A 34 11.14 -0.84 4.96
C MET A 34 10.57 -0.55 3.57
N LEU A 35 11.19 0.36 2.82
CA LEU A 35 10.75 0.81 1.51
C LEU A 35 11.68 0.30 0.41
N ALA A 36 11.11 0.02 -0.77
CA ALA A 36 11.86 -0.31 -1.97
C ALA A 36 12.34 0.96 -2.69
N GLU A 37 13.40 0.82 -3.51
CA GLU A 37 13.78 1.80 -4.51
C GLU A 37 13.19 1.43 -5.88
N ASP A 38 13.08 2.39 -6.80
CA ASP A 38 12.63 2.12 -8.16
C ASP A 38 13.75 1.50 -8.99
N ALA A 39 13.43 0.45 -9.74
CA ALA A 39 14.28 -0.08 -10.80
C ALA A 39 13.67 0.25 -12.16
N ARG A 40 14.53 0.57 -13.14
CA ARG A 40 14.07 0.99 -14.47
C ARG A 40 13.62 -0.17 -15.34
N GLU A 41 14.28 -1.32 -15.22
CA GLU A 41 14.09 -2.47 -16.10
C GLU A 41 14.02 -3.77 -15.29
N PRO A 42 13.27 -4.78 -15.76
CA PRO A 42 13.28 -6.10 -15.16
C PRO A 42 14.64 -6.79 -15.39
N PHE A 43 15.00 -7.68 -14.47
CA PHE A 43 16.27 -8.41 -14.49
C PHE A 43 16.10 -9.80 -13.88
N ASP A 44 16.97 -10.74 -14.27
CA ASP A 44 17.12 -12.04 -13.65
C ASP A 44 18.28 -12.00 -12.65
N SER A 45 18.16 -12.71 -11.53
CA SER A 45 19.22 -12.74 -10.54
C SER A 45 19.07 -13.89 -9.55
N PRO A 46 20.09 -14.76 -9.39
CA PRO A 46 20.09 -15.84 -8.40
C PRO A 46 20.09 -15.34 -6.94
N ASP A 47 20.40 -14.06 -6.73
CA ASP A 47 20.40 -13.42 -5.41
C ASP A 47 19.05 -12.83 -5.00
N HIS A 48 18.03 -12.83 -5.90
CA HIS A 48 16.74 -12.20 -5.65
C HIS A 48 15.58 -13.18 -5.74
N ILE A 49 14.52 -12.87 -4.99
CA ILE A 49 13.17 -13.37 -5.21
C ILE A 49 12.33 -12.25 -5.81
N PHE A 50 11.32 -12.63 -6.57
CA PHE A 50 10.43 -11.70 -7.27
C PHE A 50 9.00 -11.95 -6.82
N GLU A 51 8.34 -10.92 -6.29
CA GLU A 51 6.97 -10.96 -5.78
C GLU A 51 6.08 -10.03 -6.61
N LEU A 52 4.79 -10.36 -6.69
CA LEU A 52 3.80 -9.49 -7.31
C LEU A 52 3.59 -8.22 -6.48
N MET A 53 3.55 -7.06 -7.14
CA MET A 53 3.03 -5.84 -6.56
C MET A 53 1.50 -5.86 -6.64
N TRP A 54 0.84 -5.85 -5.49
CA TRP A 54 -0.61 -5.99 -5.40
C TRP A 54 -1.37 -4.68 -5.52
N GLY A 55 -0.71 -3.55 -5.25
CA GLY A 55 -1.32 -2.22 -5.33
C GLY A 55 -2.40 -1.98 -4.30
N GLY A 56 -2.15 -2.31 -3.06
CA GLY A 56 -3.07 -2.14 -1.95
C GLY A 56 -2.63 -1.11 -0.90
N LEU A 57 -3.03 -1.32 0.35
CA LEU A 57 -2.65 -0.51 1.49
C LEU A 57 -1.55 -1.22 2.27
N ARG A 58 -0.30 -0.74 2.16
CA ARG A 58 0.80 -1.25 2.97
C ARG A 58 0.50 -1.13 4.45
N SER A 59 0.54 -2.25 5.16
CA SER A 59 0.12 -2.34 6.55
C SER A 59 0.93 -3.36 7.32
N MET A 60 1.03 -3.16 8.62
CA MET A 60 1.59 -4.15 9.54
C MET A 60 0.50 -4.73 10.42
N ALA A 61 0.41 -6.05 10.48
CA ALA A 61 -0.46 -6.75 11.41
C ALA A 61 0.33 -7.13 12.66
N TYR A 62 -0.12 -6.63 13.81
CA TYR A 62 0.38 -6.97 15.13
C TYR A 62 -0.56 -7.98 15.75
N VAL A 63 -0.13 -9.22 15.85
CA VAL A 63 -0.88 -10.31 16.51
C VAL A 63 -0.36 -10.47 17.94
N HIS A 64 -1.24 -10.46 18.92
CA HIS A 64 -0.91 -10.65 20.33
C HIS A 64 -2.07 -11.33 21.07
N ASP A 65 -1.80 -12.48 21.66
CA ASP A 65 -2.78 -13.27 22.44
C ASP A 65 -4.15 -13.42 21.73
N GLY A 66 -4.14 -13.76 20.44
CA GLY A 66 -5.36 -14.00 19.65
C GLY A 66 -6.07 -12.73 19.18
N ILE A 67 -5.47 -11.56 19.36
CA ILE A 67 -5.98 -10.27 18.89
C ILE A 67 -5.07 -9.73 17.81
N VAL A 68 -5.64 -9.14 16.76
CA VAL A 68 -4.88 -8.42 15.73
C VAL A 68 -5.14 -6.92 15.80
N GLN A 69 -4.08 -6.15 15.66
CA GLN A 69 -4.13 -4.73 15.35
C GLN A 69 -3.41 -4.47 14.02
N ILE A 70 -4.09 -3.84 13.08
CA ILE A 70 -3.54 -3.54 11.76
C ILE A 70 -3.23 -2.05 11.69
N ARG A 71 -1.99 -1.71 11.35
CA ARG A 71 -1.52 -0.31 11.27
C ARG A 71 -1.04 0.03 9.87
N ALA A 72 -1.50 1.16 9.38
CA ALA A 72 -0.99 1.77 8.16
C ALA A 72 0.48 2.22 8.30
N ARG A 73 1.11 2.56 7.19
CA ARG A 73 2.49 3.06 7.13
C ARG A 73 2.73 4.31 8.00
N ASN A 74 1.74 5.18 8.14
CA ASN A 74 1.79 6.36 9.01
C ASN A 74 1.43 6.08 10.48
N GLY A 75 1.25 4.82 10.87
CA GLY A 75 0.90 4.38 12.23
C GLY A 75 -0.59 4.43 12.58
N ARG A 76 -1.45 4.88 11.66
CA ARG A 76 -2.91 4.91 11.87
C ARG A 76 -3.45 3.50 12.05
N ASP A 77 -4.35 3.31 13.03
CA ASP A 77 -5.07 2.05 13.22
C ASP A 77 -6.10 1.86 12.10
N LEU A 78 -5.94 0.77 11.35
CA LEU A 78 -6.82 0.36 10.26
C LEU A 78 -7.84 -0.71 10.70
N THR A 79 -7.63 -1.33 11.84
CA THR A 79 -8.45 -2.47 12.32
C THR A 79 -9.96 -2.18 12.26
N PRO A 80 -10.46 -1.00 12.69
CA PRO A 80 -11.89 -0.71 12.65
C PRO A 80 -12.47 -0.59 11.24
N TYR A 81 -11.63 -0.42 10.22
CA TYR A 81 -12.06 -0.25 8.82
C TYR A 81 -12.02 -1.53 8.01
N PHE A 82 -11.41 -2.60 8.54
CA PHE A 82 -11.25 -3.89 7.89
C PHE A 82 -11.62 -5.04 8.84
N PRO A 83 -12.91 -5.13 9.24
CA PRO A 83 -13.37 -6.14 10.20
C PRO A 83 -13.21 -7.58 9.67
N GLU A 84 -13.10 -7.78 8.36
CA GLU A 84 -12.82 -9.07 7.73
C GLU A 84 -11.47 -9.66 8.20
N LEU A 85 -10.53 -8.80 8.55
CA LEU A 85 -9.16 -9.20 8.91
C LEU A 85 -8.98 -9.53 10.39
N ILE A 86 -10.03 -9.41 11.20
CA ILE A 86 -9.99 -9.75 12.63
C ILE A 86 -9.66 -11.24 12.88
N ALA A 87 -9.96 -12.11 11.91
CA ALA A 87 -9.66 -13.54 11.99
C ALA A 87 -8.19 -13.91 11.67
N ILE A 88 -7.32 -12.95 11.35
CA ILE A 88 -5.88 -13.22 11.06
C ILE A 88 -5.20 -14.06 12.15
N PRO A 89 -5.42 -13.84 13.48
CA PRO A 89 -4.78 -14.64 14.50
C PRO A 89 -5.05 -16.14 14.41
N ASP A 90 -6.23 -16.54 13.93
CA ASP A 90 -6.60 -17.97 13.77
C ASP A 90 -5.76 -18.67 12.69
N SER A 91 -5.15 -17.87 11.81
CA SER A 91 -4.30 -18.34 10.70
C SER A 91 -2.79 -18.12 10.96
N VAL A 92 -2.43 -17.65 12.15
CA VAL A 92 -1.03 -17.43 12.55
C VAL A 92 -0.63 -18.41 13.62
N GLY A 93 0.34 -19.28 13.35
CA GLY A 93 0.85 -20.32 14.26
C GLY A 93 1.83 -19.79 15.32
N ALA A 94 1.57 -18.57 15.85
CA ALA A 94 2.36 -17.94 16.91
C ALA A 94 1.44 -17.16 17.86
N THR A 95 1.86 -16.98 19.12
CA THR A 95 1.14 -16.16 20.10
C THR A 95 1.35 -14.68 19.82
N ASP A 96 2.59 -14.32 19.48
CA ASP A 96 3.01 -12.95 19.21
C ASP A 96 3.67 -12.87 17.83
N ALA A 97 3.15 -12.05 16.92
CA ALA A 97 3.75 -11.84 15.61
C ALA A 97 3.63 -10.38 15.14
N ILE A 98 4.62 -9.90 14.41
CA ILE A 98 4.52 -8.70 13.59
C ILE A 98 4.76 -9.12 12.14
N LEU A 99 3.73 -8.95 11.33
CA LEU A 99 3.70 -9.31 9.93
C LEU A 99 3.66 -8.03 9.09
N ASP A 100 4.52 -7.95 8.08
CA ASP A 100 4.52 -6.88 7.10
C ASP A 100 3.78 -7.34 5.85
N GLY A 101 2.83 -6.55 5.39
CA GLY A 101 1.95 -6.97 4.31
C GLY A 101 1.19 -5.82 3.68
N GLU A 102 0.16 -6.20 2.95
CA GLU A 102 -0.68 -5.27 2.21
C GLU A 102 -2.15 -5.70 2.27
N ILE A 103 -3.03 -4.75 2.60
CA ILE A 103 -4.47 -4.96 2.48
C ILE A 103 -4.83 -4.74 1.02
N ILE A 104 -5.38 -5.75 0.38
CA ILE A 104 -5.85 -5.69 -1.00
C ILE A 104 -7.35 -5.96 -1.08
N ALA A 105 -7.96 -5.49 -2.16
CA ALA A 105 -9.27 -5.94 -2.58
C ALA A 105 -9.14 -6.67 -3.91
N VAL A 106 -9.84 -7.78 -4.06
CA VAL A 106 -9.93 -8.51 -5.31
C VAL A 106 -11.38 -8.51 -5.80
N ASP A 107 -11.57 -8.42 -7.10
CA ASP A 107 -12.88 -8.45 -7.73
C ASP A 107 -13.45 -9.89 -7.79
N ALA A 108 -14.62 -10.04 -8.42
CA ALA A 108 -15.29 -11.34 -8.57
C ALA A 108 -14.49 -12.33 -9.46
N GLN A 109 -13.51 -11.85 -10.21
CA GLN A 109 -12.62 -12.64 -11.05
C GLN A 109 -11.29 -12.96 -10.34
N GLY A 110 -11.12 -12.49 -9.08
CA GLY A 110 -9.90 -12.67 -8.30
C GLY A 110 -8.76 -11.73 -8.70
N GLN A 111 -9.04 -10.66 -9.47
CA GLN A 111 -8.03 -9.69 -9.86
C GLN A 111 -7.90 -8.57 -8.84
N PRO A 112 -6.68 -8.11 -8.55
CA PRO A 112 -6.46 -6.94 -7.69
C PRO A 112 -7.20 -5.71 -8.23
N ALA A 113 -7.98 -5.05 -7.36
CA ALA A 113 -8.81 -3.90 -7.73
C ALA A 113 -8.77 -2.84 -6.63
N PHE A 114 -7.77 -1.96 -6.68
CA PHE A 114 -7.57 -0.89 -5.70
C PHE A 114 -8.81 -0.01 -5.51
N ASP A 115 -9.52 0.29 -6.59
CA ASP A 115 -10.73 1.12 -6.55
C ASP A 115 -11.82 0.56 -5.63
N LEU A 116 -11.85 -0.76 -5.38
CA LEU A 116 -12.78 -1.38 -4.42
C LEU A 116 -12.48 -0.98 -2.96
N LEU A 117 -11.26 -0.52 -2.65
CA LEU A 117 -10.90 0.00 -1.33
C LEU A 117 -11.43 1.42 -1.09
N ARG A 118 -11.82 2.15 -2.14
CA ARG A 118 -12.25 3.57 -2.07
C ARG A 118 -13.29 3.86 -0.98
N PRO A 119 -14.37 3.07 -0.79
CA PRO A 119 -15.35 3.35 0.26
C PRO A 119 -14.75 3.29 1.68
N ARG A 120 -13.73 2.43 1.90
CA ARG A 120 -13.02 2.32 3.19
C ARG A 120 -12.10 3.50 3.41
N LEU A 121 -11.37 3.93 2.37
CA LEU A 121 -10.50 5.10 2.40
C LEU A 121 -11.29 6.39 2.64
N GLU A 122 -12.48 6.52 2.05
CA GLU A 122 -13.39 7.64 2.33
C GLU A 122 -13.84 7.66 3.79
N ALA A 123 -14.28 6.50 4.32
CA ALA A 123 -14.68 6.41 5.72
C ALA A 123 -13.52 6.76 6.68
N MET A 124 -12.29 6.33 6.35
CA MET A 124 -11.08 6.70 7.09
C MET A 124 -10.82 8.21 7.04
N ALA A 125 -10.95 8.81 5.85
CA ALA A 125 -10.74 10.25 5.67
C ALA A 125 -11.80 11.08 6.44
N ASP A 126 -13.05 10.64 6.53
CA ASP A 126 -14.12 11.31 7.29
C ASP A 126 -13.89 11.26 8.80
N ALA A 127 -13.47 10.10 9.32
CA ALA A 127 -13.19 9.95 10.75
C ALA A 127 -12.03 10.84 11.23
N GLY A 128 -11.02 11.09 10.37
CA GLY A 128 -9.88 11.95 10.70
C GLY A 128 -10.23 13.42 10.94
N ARG A 129 -11.41 13.89 10.49
CA ARG A 129 -11.82 15.31 10.57
C ARG A 129 -12.70 15.67 11.74
N GLY A 130 -13.10 14.70 12.55
CA GLY A 130 -14.03 14.97 13.63
C GLY A 130 -15.35 15.59 13.14
N ILE A 131 -15.77 15.31 11.91
CA ILE A 131 -17.06 15.76 11.38
C ILE A 131 -18.15 15.09 12.21
N ARG A 132 -18.64 15.81 13.19
CA ARG A 132 -19.81 15.47 13.99
C ARG A 132 -21.05 15.66 13.13
N GLY A 133 -21.34 14.70 12.27
CA GLY A 133 -22.61 14.63 11.55
C GLY A 133 -23.61 13.77 12.32
N ALA A 134 -24.88 13.72 11.88
CA ALA A 134 -25.97 12.94 12.49
C ALA A 134 -25.70 11.43 12.64
N PHE A 135 -24.57 10.93 12.11
CA PHE A 135 -24.09 9.56 12.18
C PHE A 135 -22.78 9.41 13.00
N SER A 136 -22.36 10.45 13.74
CA SER A 136 -21.08 10.41 14.50
C SER A 136 -21.08 9.36 15.61
N ASP A 137 -22.25 9.05 16.15
CA ASP A 137 -22.42 8.16 17.31
C ASP A 137 -22.64 6.69 16.92
N LEU A 138 -22.71 6.38 15.61
CA LEU A 138 -22.77 4.99 15.16
C LEU A 138 -21.37 4.37 15.22
N PRO A 139 -21.26 3.12 15.72
CA PRO A 139 -20.03 2.33 15.61
C PRO A 139 -19.48 2.32 14.17
N VAL A 140 -18.16 2.22 14.03
CA VAL A 140 -17.48 2.26 12.71
C VAL A 140 -18.05 1.18 11.79
N GLU A 141 -18.42 0.01 12.33
CA GLU A 141 -18.98 -1.13 11.59
C GLU A 141 -20.26 -0.76 10.82
N PHE A 142 -21.08 0.15 11.34
CA PHE A 142 -22.30 0.62 10.65
C PHE A 142 -22.02 1.66 9.56
N LYS A 143 -20.82 2.27 9.57
CA LYS A 143 -20.39 3.27 8.57
C LYS A 143 -19.67 2.63 7.40
N ILE A 144 -19.21 1.39 7.58
CA ILE A 144 -18.44 0.67 6.57
C ILE A 144 -19.38 0.10 5.51
N LYS A 145 -19.30 0.65 4.31
CA LYS A 145 -20.01 0.07 3.16
C LYS A 145 -19.41 -1.29 2.79
N ARG A 146 -20.27 -2.26 2.57
CA ARG A 146 -19.85 -3.56 2.04
C ARG A 146 -19.16 -3.37 0.70
N ILE A 147 -17.97 -3.93 0.56
CA ILE A 147 -17.23 -3.96 -0.71
C ILE A 147 -17.79 -5.08 -1.58
N VAL A 148 -17.98 -4.79 -2.86
CA VAL A 148 -18.29 -5.83 -3.86
C VAL A 148 -16.95 -6.42 -4.28
N GLY A 149 -16.57 -7.54 -3.64
CA GLY A 149 -15.28 -8.18 -3.78
C GLY A 149 -14.81 -8.76 -2.45
N GLN A 150 -13.59 -9.26 -2.44
CA GLN A 150 -12.98 -9.84 -1.24
C GLN A 150 -11.85 -8.95 -0.73
N ILE A 151 -11.81 -8.71 0.59
CA ILE A 151 -10.67 -8.08 1.26
C ILE A 151 -9.72 -9.18 1.73
N MET A 152 -8.43 -8.97 1.47
CA MET A 152 -7.37 -9.88 1.88
C MET A 152 -6.21 -9.10 2.47
N PHE A 153 -5.50 -9.70 3.43
CA PHE A 153 -4.19 -9.26 3.86
C PHE A 153 -3.14 -10.21 3.28
N GLN A 154 -2.36 -9.71 2.34
CA GLN A 154 -1.24 -10.43 1.73
C GLN A 154 0.03 -10.09 2.52
N THR A 155 0.51 -11.04 3.33
CA THR A 155 1.74 -10.86 4.09
C THR A 155 2.95 -11.36 3.32
N PHE A 156 4.00 -10.58 3.28
CA PHE A 156 5.24 -10.94 2.54
C PHE A 156 6.48 -10.96 3.44
N ASP A 157 6.39 -10.56 4.71
CA ASP A 157 7.51 -10.64 5.64
C ASP A 157 7.02 -10.82 7.09
N VAL A 158 7.86 -11.44 7.93
CA VAL A 158 7.67 -11.57 9.37
C VAL A 158 8.85 -10.95 10.10
N LEU A 159 8.55 -10.04 11.02
CA LEU A 159 9.55 -9.20 11.69
C LEU A 159 9.75 -9.55 13.16
N TRP A 160 8.75 -10.21 13.74
CA TRP A 160 8.75 -10.63 15.16
C TRP A 160 7.95 -11.91 15.32
N LEU A 161 8.46 -12.85 16.11
CA LEU A 161 7.76 -14.06 16.51
C LEU A 161 8.10 -14.42 17.97
N ASP A 162 7.09 -14.59 18.81
CA ASP A 162 7.15 -15.16 20.17
C ASP A 162 8.38 -14.71 20.99
N GLY A 163 8.54 -13.38 21.11
CA GLY A 163 9.63 -12.79 21.90
C GLY A 163 10.95 -12.63 21.16
N ARG A 164 11.00 -12.86 19.85
CA ARG A 164 12.23 -12.77 19.05
C ARG A 164 12.08 -11.82 17.87
N SER A 165 13.00 -10.88 17.75
CA SER A 165 13.14 -10.05 16.55
C SER A 165 13.74 -10.86 15.41
N LEU A 166 13.20 -10.67 14.20
CA LEU A 166 13.69 -11.27 12.97
C LEU A 166 14.27 -10.24 12.00
N VAL A 167 14.27 -8.94 12.33
CA VAL A 167 14.78 -7.87 11.45
C VAL A 167 16.26 -8.07 11.08
N ASP A 168 17.03 -8.67 11.98
CA ASP A 168 18.45 -9.00 11.77
C ASP A 168 18.69 -10.34 11.08
N ARG A 169 17.63 -10.98 10.58
CA ARG A 169 17.74 -12.22 9.83
C ARG A 169 17.65 -11.93 8.32
N PRO A 170 18.40 -12.67 7.49
CA PRO A 170 18.26 -12.58 6.04
C PRO A 170 16.84 -12.85 5.58
N LEU A 171 16.40 -12.20 4.50
CA LEU A 171 15.03 -12.34 3.97
C LEU A 171 14.62 -13.80 3.75
N TRP A 172 15.52 -14.65 3.20
CA TRP A 172 15.20 -16.06 2.98
C TRP A 172 14.84 -16.81 4.26
N GLN A 173 15.48 -16.48 5.41
CA GLN A 173 15.12 -17.06 6.71
C GLN A 173 13.76 -16.55 7.19
N ARG A 174 13.49 -15.27 7.00
CA ARG A 174 12.19 -14.68 7.36
C ARG A 174 11.06 -15.25 6.51
N LYS A 175 11.30 -15.47 5.20
CA LYS A 175 10.34 -16.14 4.30
C LYS A 175 10.02 -17.56 4.76
N ASN A 176 11.02 -18.36 5.09
CA ASN A 176 10.81 -19.71 5.61
C ASN A 176 9.95 -19.66 6.89
N ARG A 177 10.29 -18.75 7.84
CA ARG A 177 9.48 -18.60 9.07
C ARG A 177 8.06 -18.11 8.78
N LEU A 178 7.87 -17.22 7.80
CA LEU A 178 6.55 -16.78 7.38
C LEU A 178 5.71 -17.95 6.88
N HIS A 179 6.26 -18.80 6.02
CA HIS A 179 5.56 -19.99 5.52
C HIS A 179 5.29 -21.03 6.61
N ASP A 180 6.19 -21.17 7.60
CA ASP A 180 5.98 -22.08 8.72
C ASP A 180 4.79 -21.66 9.62
N VAL A 181 4.58 -20.34 9.81
CA VAL A 181 3.59 -19.82 10.76
C VAL A 181 2.30 -19.34 10.13
N VAL A 182 2.25 -19.06 8.83
CA VAL A 182 1.06 -18.59 8.14
C VAL A 182 0.31 -19.77 7.51
N LYS A 183 -0.95 -19.92 7.89
CA LYS A 183 -1.89 -20.84 7.23
C LYS A 183 -2.78 -20.02 6.31
N PRO A 184 -2.77 -20.28 4.98
CA PRO A 184 -3.58 -19.50 4.05
C PRO A 184 -5.07 -19.69 4.32
N GLY A 185 -5.81 -18.60 4.24
CA GLY A 185 -7.26 -18.53 4.36
C GLY A 185 -7.84 -17.55 3.34
N PRO A 186 -9.18 -17.40 3.31
CA PRO A 186 -9.79 -16.53 2.33
C PRO A 186 -9.39 -15.05 2.49
N GLU A 187 -9.16 -14.57 3.71
CA GLU A 187 -8.82 -13.16 3.99
C GLU A 187 -7.34 -12.95 4.31
N PHE A 188 -6.53 -14.02 4.34
CA PHE A 188 -5.14 -13.93 4.75
C PHE A 188 -4.27 -14.98 4.07
N ALA A 189 -3.15 -14.58 3.48
CA ALA A 189 -2.17 -15.48 2.89
C ALA A 189 -0.76 -14.88 2.90
N ALA A 190 0.25 -15.75 2.88
CA ALA A 190 1.62 -15.35 2.57
C ALA A 190 1.77 -15.17 1.05
N VAL A 191 2.51 -14.14 0.66
CA VAL A 191 2.81 -13.88 -0.75
C VAL A 191 3.81 -14.88 -1.28
N ASP A 192 3.45 -15.57 -2.36
CA ASP A 192 4.34 -16.41 -3.14
C ASP A 192 5.36 -15.57 -3.91
N PHE A 193 6.45 -16.21 -4.30
CA PHE A 193 7.51 -15.56 -5.06
C PHE A 193 8.07 -16.50 -6.15
N VAL A 194 8.69 -15.89 -7.14
CA VAL A 194 9.48 -16.59 -8.17
C VAL A 194 10.95 -16.41 -7.84
N ASP A 195 11.72 -17.48 -7.90
CA ASP A 195 13.17 -17.45 -7.76
C ASP A 195 13.82 -17.14 -9.10
N ASP A 196 14.84 -16.29 -9.11
CA ASP A 196 15.80 -16.05 -10.18
C ASP A 196 15.25 -15.44 -11.48
N GLU A 197 14.02 -15.79 -11.92
CA GLU A 197 13.43 -15.47 -13.23
C GLU A 197 12.56 -14.21 -13.20
N GLY A 198 13.17 -13.05 -12.94
CA GLY A 198 12.44 -11.77 -12.79
C GLY A 198 11.89 -11.23 -14.12
N VAL A 199 12.60 -11.43 -15.25
CA VAL A 199 12.17 -10.95 -16.57
C VAL A 199 10.92 -11.69 -17.01
N ALA A 200 10.94 -13.02 -17.01
CA ALA A 200 9.78 -13.83 -17.40
C ALA A 200 8.56 -13.57 -16.50
N PHE A 201 8.80 -13.38 -15.20
CA PHE A 201 7.73 -13.04 -14.25
C PHE A 201 7.15 -11.65 -14.53
N PHE A 202 7.99 -10.65 -14.83
CA PHE A 202 7.53 -9.31 -15.19
C PHE A 202 6.73 -9.30 -16.50
N ASP A 203 7.12 -10.05 -17.52
CA ASP A 203 6.36 -10.19 -18.77
C ASP A 203 4.97 -10.78 -18.52
N ALA A 204 4.88 -11.80 -17.67
CA ALA A 204 3.59 -12.37 -17.26
C ALA A 204 2.70 -11.38 -16.47
N VAL A 205 3.30 -10.49 -15.67
CA VAL A 205 2.62 -9.41 -14.93
C VAL A 205 2.09 -8.35 -15.90
N LEU A 206 2.88 -7.98 -16.92
CA LEU A 206 2.50 -7.05 -17.99
C LEU A 206 1.30 -7.56 -18.78
N GLU A 207 1.34 -8.82 -19.23
CA GLU A 207 0.25 -9.47 -19.98
C GLU A 207 -1.08 -9.45 -19.22
N ARG A 208 -1.00 -9.61 -17.88
CA ARG A 208 -2.18 -9.57 -16.99
C ARG A 208 -2.58 -8.16 -16.55
N LYS A 209 -1.86 -7.12 -17.00
CA LYS A 209 -2.09 -5.71 -16.64
C LYS A 209 -2.08 -5.48 -15.12
N LEU A 210 -1.17 -6.16 -14.43
CA LEU A 210 -0.94 -6.00 -12.99
C LEU A 210 0.09 -4.88 -12.75
N GLU A 211 0.24 -4.42 -11.50
CA GLU A 211 1.00 -3.20 -11.19
C GLU A 211 2.50 -3.29 -11.43
N GLY A 212 3.09 -4.46 -11.16
CA GLY A 212 4.52 -4.65 -11.30
C GLY A 212 5.07 -5.78 -10.45
N VAL A 213 6.37 -5.79 -10.29
CA VAL A 213 7.13 -6.81 -9.56
C VAL A 213 8.02 -6.15 -8.52
N LEU A 214 8.13 -6.78 -7.36
CA LEU A 214 9.05 -6.40 -6.29
C LEU A 214 10.19 -7.41 -6.21
N ALA A 215 11.39 -7.02 -6.66
CA ALA A 215 12.60 -7.81 -6.53
C ALA A 215 13.22 -7.59 -5.14
N LYS A 216 13.43 -8.66 -4.38
CA LYS A 216 13.97 -8.60 -3.01
C LYS A 216 15.22 -9.47 -2.89
N LYS A 217 16.33 -8.88 -2.44
CA LYS A 217 17.58 -9.61 -2.26
C LYS A 217 17.47 -10.63 -1.13
N LYS A 218 17.71 -11.91 -1.42
CA LYS A 218 17.58 -13.06 -0.48
C LYS A 218 18.36 -12.87 0.81
N ALA A 219 19.56 -12.28 0.75
CA ALA A 219 20.43 -12.05 1.90
C ALA A 219 20.14 -10.74 2.65
N SER A 220 19.13 -9.95 2.24
CA SER A 220 18.86 -8.64 2.85
C SER A 220 18.31 -8.75 4.27
N LEU A 221 18.80 -7.88 5.15
CA LEU A 221 18.18 -7.61 6.44
C LEU A 221 16.99 -6.68 6.27
N TYR A 222 16.11 -6.64 7.25
CA TYR A 222 15.02 -5.67 7.27
C TYR A 222 15.49 -4.39 7.95
N THR A 223 15.39 -3.24 7.29
CA THR A 223 15.81 -1.93 7.80
C THR A 223 14.59 -1.04 8.03
N PRO A 224 14.01 -1.05 9.26
CA PRO A 224 12.78 -0.34 9.55
C PRO A 224 12.86 1.15 9.23
N GLY A 225 11.88 1.67 8.46
CA GLY A 225 11.76 3.08 8.12
C GLY A 225 12.75 3.60 7.08
N GLN A 226 13.57 2.73 6.49
CA GLN A 226 14.56 3.12 5.48
C GLN A 226 14.15 2.66 4.09
N GLN A 227 14.50 3.45 3.09
CA GLN A 227 14.50 3.03 1.70
C GLN A 227 15.78 2.21 1.43
N SER A 228 15.67 1.12 0.67
CA SER A 228 16.77 0.19 0.50
C SER A 228 16.86 -0.36 -0.91
N LYS A 229 18.07 -0.31 -1.47
CA LYS A 229 18.43 -0.94 -2.76
C LYS A 229 18.35 -2.47 -2.75
N ASN A 230 18.16 -3.06 -1.57
CA ASN A 230 17.94 -4.51 -1.47
C ASN A 230 16.53 -4.93 -1.87
N TRP A 231 15.59 -3.97 -1.94
CA TRP A 231 14.24 -4.14 -2.45
C TRP A 231 14.03 -3.17 -3.60
N LEU A 232 13.68 -3.69 -4.76
CA LEU A 232 13.53 -2.92 -5.99
C LEU A 232 12.13 -3.13 -6.56
N GLN A 233 11.40 -2.05 -6.80
CA GLN A 233 10.09 -2.11 -7.45
C GLN A 233 10.23 -1.84 -8.95
N ILE A 234 9.67 -2.74 -9.75
CA ILE A 234 9.67 -2.68 -11.22
C ILE A 234 8.21 -2.54 -11.64
N ARG A 235 7.81 -1.36 -12.09
CA ARG A 235 6.41 -1.04 -12.38
C ARG A 235 6.04 -1.43 -13.80
N ALA A 236 4.92 -2.15 -13.95
CA ALA A 236 4.30 -2.45 -15.23
C ALA A 236 3.24 -1.41 -15.61
N LEU A 237 2.51 -0.87 -14.62
CA LEU A 237 1.58 0.25 -14.76
C LEU A 237 2.08 1.42 -13.92
N HIS A 238 2.02 2.61 -14.49
CA HIS A 238 2.37 3.81 -13.73
C HIS A 238 1.23 4.19 -12.79
N SER A 239 1.50 4.17 -11.53
CA SER A 239 0.65 4.72 -10.48
C SER A 239 1.51 5.33 -9.38
N GLY A 240 0.95 6.24 -8.61
CA GLY A 240 1.68 6.87 -7.51
C GLY A 240 0.74 7.61 -6.57
N ASP A 241 1.31 7.96 -5.41
CA ASP A 241 0.63 8.75 -4.40
C ASP A 241 1.15 10.18 -4.43
N PHE A 242 0.24 11.13 -4.62
CA PHE A 242 0.57 12.54 -4.79
C PHE A 242 -0.22 13.39 -3.79
N VAL A 243 0.33 14.54 -3.46
CA VAL A 243 -0.32 15.49 -2.55
C VAL A 243 -1.14 16.50 -3.36
N ILE A 244 -2.36 16.78 -2.92
CA ILE A 244 -3.21 17.81 -3.52
C ILE A 244 -2.77 19.17 -3.00
N GLY A 245 -2.27 20.03 -3.89
CA GLY A 245 -1.86 21.41 -3.59
C GLY A 245 -2.91 22.45 -3.95
N GLY A 246 -3.99 22.04 -4.59
CA GLY A 246 -5.09 22.95 -4.96
C GLY A 246 -6.03 22.34 -5.98
N TYR A 247 -7.00 23.14 -6.40
CA TYR A 247 -7.92 22.78 -7.48
C TYR A 247 -8.33 24.01 -8.29
N THR A 248 -8.75 23.78 -9.54
CA THR A 248 -9.18 24.86 -10.44
C THR A 248 -10.69 24.87 -10.62
N ILE A 249 -11.25 26.06 -10.84
CA ILE A 249 -12.65 26.27 -11.22
C ILE A 249 -12.68 26.99 -12.59
N GLY A 250 -13.68 26.64 -13.43
CA GLY A 250 -13.83 27.24 -14.77
C GLY A 250 -13.25 26.36 -15.89
N GLY A 251 -13.44 26.75 -17.13
CA GLY A 251 -13.09 25.97 -18.33
C GLY A 251 -14.24 25.11 -18.85
N ALA A 252 -13.91 24.06 -19.62
CA ALA A 252 -14.90 23.13 -20.19
C ALA A 252 -15.40 22.13 -19.11
N ARG A 253 -16.18 22.66 -18.14
CA ARG A 253 -16.82 21.84 -17.09
C ARG A 253 -18.10 21.21 -17.63
N ARG A 254 -18.36 19.96 -17.24
CA ARG A 254 -19.72 19.43 -17.30
C ARG A 254 -20.59 20.23 -16.31
N ARG A 255 -21.82 20.52 -16.70
CA ARG A 255 -22.75 21.31 -15.87
C ARG A 255 -22.97 20.62 -14.53
N GLY A 256 -22.50 21.24 -13.43
CA GLY A 256 -22.64 20.72 -12.06
C GLY A 256 -21.37 20.14 -11.41
N GLU A 257 -20.25 20.05 -12.12
CA GLU A 257 -18.97 19.66 -11.53
C GLU A 257 -18.45 20.72 -10.56
N PRO A 258 -18.02 20.36 -9.34
CA PRO A 258 -17.58 21.31 -8.31
C PRO A 258 -16.20 21.93 -8.61
N PHE A 259 -15.34 21.24 -9.37
CA PHE A 259 -14.02 21.72 -9.82
C PHE A 259 -13.71 21.20 -11.22
N SER A 260 -12.65 21.74 -11.85
CA SER A 260 -12.21 21.30 -13.18
C SER A 260 -11.03 20.35 -13.13
N GLN A 261 -10.07 20.62 -12.25
CA GLN A 261 -8.86 19.82 -12.10
C GLN A 261 -8.37 19.91 -10.66
N LEU A 262 -7.78 18.83 -10.13
CA LEU A 262 -6.94 18.85 -8.93
C LEU A 262 -5.49 19.09 -9.36
N LEU A 263 -4.78 19.93 -8.63
CA LEU A 263 -3.36 20.21 -8.85
C LEU A 263 -2.54 19.33 -7.90
N LEU A 264 -1.65 18.56 -8.47
CA LEU A 264 -0.88 17.53 -7.77
C LEU A 264 0.57 17.92 -7.62
N GLY A 265 1.15 17.52 -6.50
CA GLY A 265 2.57 17.66 -6.25
C GLY A 265 3.16 16.48 -5.48
N GLY A 266 4.48 16.50 -5.43
CA GLY A 266 5.28 15.59 -4.64
C GLY A 266 6.52 16.30 -4.09
N TYR A 267 7.22 15.67 -3.17
CA TYR A 267 8.40 16.24 -2.53
C TYR A 267 9.68 15.79 -3.23
N VAL A 268 10.51 16.77 -3.65
CA VAL A 268 11.87 16.61 -4.16
C VAL A 268 12.79 17.37 -3.23
N ASP A 269 13.72 16.73 -2.57
CA ASP A 269 14.69 17.36 -1.64
C ASP A 269 14.03 18.31 -0.61
N GLY A 270 12.84 17.94 -0.14
CA GLY A 270 12.06 18.70 0.84
C GLY A 270 11.25 19.87 0.26
N ARG A 271 11.30 20.11 -1.04
CA ARG A 271 10.49 21.12 -1.75
C ARG A 271 9.23 20.45 -2.31
N PHE A 272 8.12 21.14 -2.24
CA PHE A 272 6.87 20.67 -2.80
C PHE A 272 6.75 21.12 -4.26
N GLU A 273 6.99 20.19 -5.19
CA GLU A 273 7.02 20.45 -6.62
C GLU A 273 5.70 20.07 -7.29
N TYR A 274 5.28 20.88 -8.28
CA TYR A 274 4.10 20.59 -9.10
C TYR A 274 4.41 19.47 -10.11
N VAL A 275 3.58 18.44 -10.17
CA VAL A 275 3.76 17.29 -11.07
C VAL A 275 2.62 17.09 -12.07
N GLY A 276 1.61 17.97 -12.06
CA GLY A 276 0.53 17.90 -13.03
C GLY A 276 -0.86 18.08 -12.43
N ALA A 277 -1.89 17.95 -13.27
CA ALA A 277 -3.27 18.13 -12.87
C ALA A 277 -4.14 16.98 -13.35
N VAL A 278 -5.06 16.50 -12.48
CA VAL A 278 -6.00 15.42 -12.77
C VAL A 278 -7.43 15.95 -12.86
N SER A 279 -8.16 15.55 -13.91
CA SER A 279 -9.55 15.95 -14.15
C SER A 279 -10.53 14.78 -14.21
N GLY A 280 -10.06 13.55 -14.27
CA GLY A 280 -10.88 12.34 -14.39
C GLY A 280 -10.78 11.42 -13.19
N GLY A 281 -11.66 10.41 -13.13
CA GLY A 281 -11.64 9.37 -12.09
C GLY A 281 -12.56 9.60 -10.91
N LEU A 282 -13.31 10.71 -10.88
CA LEU A 282 -14.28 11.04 -9.83
C LEU A 282 -15.69 11.18 -10.42
N SER A 283 -16.68 10.63 -9.74
CA SER A 283 -18.08 10.98 -9.96
C SER A 283 -18.39 12.36 -9.36
N ASP A 284 -19.49 12.98 -9.80
CA ASP A 284 -19.94 14.30 -9.28
C ASP A 284 -20.12 14.28 -7.75
N ARG A 285 -20.57 13.17 -7.19
CA ARG A 285 -20.75 13.02 -5.75
C ARG A 285 -19.41 12.97 -5.02
N GLU A 286 -18.46 12.20 -5.53
CA GLU A 286 -17.10 12.08 -4.98
C GLU A 286 -16.36 13.41 -5.07
N ALA A 287 -16.48 14.11 -6.21
CA ALA A 287 -15.91 15.42 -6.42
C ALA A 287 -16.44 16.45 -5.41
N LYS A 288 -17.75 16.48 -5.13
CA LYS A 288 -18.35 17.34 -4.10
C LYS A 288 -17.83 16.99 -2.70
N SER A 289 -17.74 15.67 -2.37
CA SER A 289 -17.19 15.23 -1.10
C SER A 289 -15.73 15.64 -0.94
N LEU A 290 -14.94 15.53 -2.01
CA LEU A 290 -13.54 15.92 -2.01
C LEU A 290 -13.36 17.42 -1.76
N ILE A 291 -14.13 18.29 -2.44
CA ILE A 291 -14.05 19.72 -2.22
C ILE A 291 -14.40 20.09 -0.78
N ALA A 292 -15.47 19.54 -0.21
CA ALA A 292 -15.81 19.78 1.20
C ALA A 292 -14.67 19.39 2.16
N ARG A 293 -13.79 18.51 1.72
CA ARG A 293 -12.57 18.11 2.46
C ARG A 293 -11.40 19.05 2.23
N LEU A 294 -11.31 19.68 1.09
CA LEU A 294 -10.23 20.60 0.75
C LEU A 294 -10.51 22.03 1.23
N GLU A 295 -11.77 22.45 1.33
CA GLU A 295 -12.15 23.78 1.80
C GLU A 295 -11.52 24.20 3.14
N PRO A 296 -11.46 23.35 4.19
CA PRO A 296 -10.79 23.71 5.45
C PRO A 296 -9.27 23.85 5.33
N LEU A 297 -8.69 23.36 4.24
CA LEU A 297 -7.25 23.44 3.95
C LEU A 297 -6.91 24.66 3.07
N HIS A 298 -7.87 25.50 2.74
CA HIS A 298 -7.64 26.66 1.88
C HIS A 298 -6.51 27.55 2.38
N THR A 299 -5.71 28.06 1.44
CA THR A 299 -4.66 29.07 1.64
C THR A 299 -4.65 30.04 0.46
N ASP A 300 -4.23 31.26 0.70
CA ASP A 300 -4.18 32.33 -0.34
C ASP A 300 -2.93 32.20 -1.22
N GLU A 301 -1.90 31.51 -0.75
CA GLU A 301 -0.63 31.35 -1.45
C GLU A 301 -0.46 29.93 -2.03
N SER A 302 0.24 29.85 -3.16
CA SER A 302 0.62 28.56 -3.74
C SER A 302 1.50 27.75 -2.77
N PRO A 303 1.18 26.48 -2.48
CA PRO A 303 2.05 25.64 -1.69
C PRO A 303 3.24 25.09 -2.50
N PHE A 304 3.21 25.19 -3.83
CA PHE A 304 4.29 24.70 -4.69
C PHE A 304 5.49 25.63 -4.65
N HIS A 305 6.69 25.04 -4.67
CA HIS A 305 7.94 25.77 -4.73
C HIS A 305 7.97 26.71 -5.96
N ASP A 306 7.67 26.17 -7.14
CA ASP A 306 7.43 26.94 -8.34
C ASP A 306 5.94 26.93 -8.66
N THR A 307 5.31 28.11 -8.59
CA THR A 307 3.87 28.23 -8.83
C THR A 307 3.54 27.97 -10.30
N PRO A 308 2.73 26.93 -10.61
CA PRO A 308 2.42 26.60 -11.99
C PRO A 308 1.58 27.70 -12.66
N LEU A 309 1.92 28.06 -13.91
CA LEU A 309 1.18 29.01 -14.72
C LEU A 309 -0.06 28.32 -15.32
N ILE A 310 -1.19 28.43 -14.64
CA ILE A 310 -2.47 27.86 -15.08
C ILE A 310 -3.45 28.99 -15.37
N PRO A 311 -3.99 29.12 -16.59
CA PRO A 311 -4.90 30.22 -16.98
C PRO A 311 -6.34 29.95 -16.48
N ARG A 312 -6.51 29.76 -15.19
CA ARG A 312 -7.78 29.46 -14.50
C ARG A 312 -7.77 29.99 -13.09
N LEU A 313 -8.96 30.18 -12.51
CA LEU A 313 -9.09 30.47 -11.09
C LEU A 313 -8.65 29.24 -10.28
N ILE A 314 -7.69 29.44 -9.39
CA ILE A 314 -7.12 28.38 -8.56
C ILE A 314 -7.50 28.64 -7.10
N TYR A 315 -7.88 27.58 -6.41
CA TYR A 315 -8.03 27.51 -4.96
C TYR A 315 -6.89 26.67 -4.41
N TRP A 316 -5.92 27.32 -3.80
CA TRP A 316 -4.79 26.66 -3.19
C TRP A 316 -5.20 25.97 -1.89
N THR A 317 -4.52 24.87 -1.56
CA THR A 317 -4.73 24.13 -0.31
C THR A 317 -3.41 23.82 0.33
N ARG A 318 -3.36 23.82 1.67
CA ARG A 318 -2.21 23.27 2.37
C ARG A 318 -1.98 21.84 1.91
N PRO A 319 -0.71 21.43 1.66
CA PRO A 319 -0.36 20.13 1.09
C PRO A 319 -0.45 19.01 2.15
N GLU A 320 -1.68 18.70 2.56
CA GLU A 320 -1.97 17.70 3.61
C GLU A 320 -2.76 16.50 3.10
N SER A 321 -3.46 16.64 1.96
CA SER A 321 -4.31 15.58 1.41
C SER A 321 -3.57 14.78 0.35
N VAL A 322 -3.41 13.47 0.58
CA VAL A 322 -2.77 12.53 -0.35
C VAL A 322 -3.83 11.81 -1.18
N CYS A 323 -3.53 11.60 -2.46
CA CYS A 323 -4.36 10.80 -3.36
C CYS A 323 -3.52 9.83 -4.20
N HIS A 324 -4.10 8.68 -4.53
CA HIS A 324 -3.56 7.72 -5.49
C HIS A 324 -4.01 8.07 -6.89
N VAL A 325 -3.08 8.06 -7.84
CA VAL A 325 -3.31 8.44 -9.24
C VAL A 325 -2.65 7.42 -10.16
N ARG A 326 -3.37 6.96 -11.17
CA ARG A 326 -2.82 6.19 -12.29
C ARG A 326 -2.52 7.14 -13.45
N PHE A 327 -1.43 6.90 -14.17
CA PHE A 327 -1.01 7.73 -15.30
C PHE A 327 -0.25 6.89 -16.34
N SER A 328 -0.14 7.39 -17.57
CA SER A 328 0.51 6.61 -18.64
C SER A 328 2.04 6.64 -18.56
N GLU A 329 2.60 7.79 -18.27
CA GLU A 329 4.05 8.00 -18.23
C GLU A 329 4.39 9.35 -17.57
N TRP A 330 5.65 9.54 -17.20
CA TRP A 330 6.20 10.85 -16.89
C TRP A 330 6.62 11.56 -18.17
N SER A 331 6.26 12.82 -18.32
CA SER A 331 6.79 13.66 -19.39
C SER A 331 8.24 14.06 -19.12
N ARG A 332 8.95 14.56 -20.14
CA ARG A 332 10.36 14.99 -20.00
C ARG A 332 10.57 16.17 -19.05
N ASP A 333 9.52 16.95 -18.83
CA ASP A 333 9.46 18.10 -17.93
C ASP A 333 8.90 17.75 -16.54
N GLY A 334 8.89 16.45 -16.17
CA GLY A 334 8.53 15.98 -14.83
C GLY A 334 7.04 16.02 -14.51
N HIS A 335 6.14 16.01 -15.52
CA HIS A 335 4.71 16.02 -15.28
C HIS A 335 4.03 14.69 -15.65
N LEU A 336 2.95 14.37 -14.94
CA LEU A 336 2.11 13.20 -15.20
C LEU A 336 1.34 13.33 -16.52
N ARG A 337 1.38 12.34 -17.39
CA ARG A 337 0.59 12.27 -18.61
C ARG A 337 -0.68 11.43 -18.39
N PHE A 338 -1.82 11.99 -18.79
CA PHE A 338 -3.15 11.37 -18.68
C PHE A 338 -3.48 10.83 -17.29
N PRO A 339 -3.27 11.62 -16.21
CA PRO A 339 -3.52 11.17 -14.86
C PRO A 339 -5.02 10.95 -14.61
N ILE A 340 -5.34 9.88 -13.89
CA ILE A 340 -6.68 9.49 -13.47
C ILE A 340 -6.67 9.29 -11.95
N PHE A 341 -7.52 10.03 -11.25
CA PHE A 341 -7.69 9.88 -9.81
C PHE A 341 -8.28 8.50 -9.47
N SER A 342 -7.67 7.80 -8.55
CA SER A 342 -8.16 6.50 -8.06
C SER A 342 -8.82 6.61 -6.70
N ALA A 343 -8.13 7.18 -5.71
CA ALA A 343 -8.69 7.34 -4.35
C ALA A 343 -7.90 8.35 -3.52
N LEU A 344 -8.48 8.82 -2.41
CA LEU A 344 -7.71 9.46 -1.33
C LEU A 344 -6.88 8.43 -0.58
N ARG A 345 -5.75 8.87 -0.02
CA ARG A 345 -4.83 8.06 0.79
C ARG A 345 -4.65 8.66 2.19
N PRO A 346 -5.68 8.55 3.06
CA PRO A 346 -5.60 9.05 4.43
C PRO A 346 -4.68 8.22 5.34
N ASP A 347 -4.21 7.08 4.84
CA ASP A 347 -3.23 6.18 5.44
C ASP A 347 -1.79 6.63 5.24
N LEU A 348 -1.55 7.62 4.36
CA LEU A 348 -0.22 8.16 4.06
C LEU A 348 -0.05 9.57 4.63
N ALA A 349 1.18 9.91 5.01
CA ALA A 349 1.56 11.28 5.29
C ALA A 349 1.99 11.99 3.99
N ALA A 350 1.66 13.28 3.85
CA ALA A 350 2.06 14.06 2.68
C ALA A 350 3.58 14.07 2.45
N SER A 351 4.37 14.10 3.55
CA SER A 351 5.85 14.03 3.50
C SER A 351 6.40 12.74 2.90
N ASP A 352 5.57 11.68 2.82
CA ASP A 352 5.98 10.39 2.25
C ASP A 352 5.83 10.35 0.72
N CYS A 353 5.12 11.32 0.13
CA CYS A 353 4.91 11.42 -1.32
C CYS A 353 6.11 12.09 -1.98
N ARG A 354 7.15 11.30 -2.23
CA ARG A 354 8.37 11.75 -2.92
C ARG A 354 8.24 11.46 -4.41
N VAL A 355 8.80 12.36 -5.21
CA VAL A 355 8.91 12.21 -6.66
C VAL A 355 10.37 12.41 -7.04
N ASP A 356 10.83 11.67 -8.03
CA ASP A 356 12.15 11.86 -8.59
C ASP A 356 12.11 13.05 -9.57
N ALA A 357 13.10 13.94 -9.48
CA ALA A 357 13.19 15.14 -10.33
C ALA A 357 13.69 14.81 -11.73
#